data_36725c0ab97188b54a084b650e8608d4
#
_entry.id   36725c0ab97188b54a084b650e8608d4
#
_cell.length_a   1.000
_cell.length_b   1.000
_cell.length_c   1.000
_cell.angle_alpha   90.00
_cell.angle_beta   90.00
_cell.angle_gamma   90.00
#
_symmetry.space_group_name_H-M   'P 1'
#
loop_
_entity.id
_entity.type
_entity.pdbx_description
1 polymer ?
#
loop_
_entity_poly.entity_id
_entity_poly.type
_entity_poly.pdbx_seq_one_letter_code
_entity_poly.pdbx_strand_id
1 'polypeptide(L)'
;DPYSSSKGCAELVTSAFRSSFFQLTDEAIASARAGNVIGGGDWSKDRLIPDVLRSYNQGDQVIIRNPKATRPWQHVIEPLSGYLILAEELYNNGQAFAEPFNFGPRDEDCQSVESILNTINVNWAGCPGWKLDDEANPHEARFLKLDISKAKDKLNWTPKWNLESTI
;
A
#
# COMPACT_ATOMS: atom_id res chain seq x y z
N ASP A 1 -4.81 15.86 -4.64
CA ASP A 1 -4.01 15.71 -5.87
C ASP A 1 -4.74 14.85 -6.90
N PRO A 2 -4.36 14.89 -8.22
CA PRO A 2 -5.03 14.13 -9.28
C PRO A 2 -5.03 12.62 -9.07
N TYR A 3 -3.97 12.04 -8.51
CA TYR A 3 -3.87 10.61 -8.22
C TYR A 3 -4.91 10.19 -7.17
N SER A 4 -4.97 10.88 -6.03
CA SER A 4 -5.94 10.60 -4.96
C SER A 4 -7.36 10.75 -5.47
N SER A 5 -7.65 11.79 -6.27
CA SER A 5 -8.95 12.01 -6.89
C SER A 5 -9.32 10.85 -7.82
N SER A 6 -8.40 10.37 -8.65
CA SER A 6 -8.65 9.24 -9.55
C SER A 6 -9.02 7.96 -8.80
N LYS A 7 -8.36 7.69 -7.67
CA LYS A 7 -8.69 6.54 -6.80
C LYS A 7 -10.07 6.71 -6.15
N GLY A 8 -10.40 7.91 -5.68
CA GLY A 8 -11.74 8.22 -5.17
C GLY A 8 -12.83 8.03 -6.23
N CYS A 9 -12.60 8.49 -7.46
CA CYS A 9 -13.51 8.28 -8.58
C CYS A 9 -13.72 6.79 -8.88
N ALA A 10 -12.68 5.97 -8.85
CA ALA A 10 -12.79 4.53 -9.06
C ALA A 10 -13.72 3.88 -8.01
N GLU A 11 -13.63 4.29 -6.73
CA GLU A 11 -14.54 3.81 -5.67
C GLU A 11 -15.98 4.25 -5.92
N LEU A 12 -16.21 5.49 -6.33
CA LEU A 12 -17.54 5.99 -6.65
C LEU A 12 -18.17 5.23 -7.83
N VAL A 13 -17.40 4.99 -8.90
CA VAL A 13 -17.84 4.21 -10.06
C VAL A 13 -18.17 2.77 -9.64
N THR A 14 -17.28 2.11 -8.89
CA THR A 14 -17.52 0.75 -8.41
C THR A 14 -18.78 0.66 -7.55
N SER A 15 -18.99 1.64 -6.66
CA SER A 15 -20.19 1.70 -5.82
C SER A 15 -21.45 1.90 -6.63
N ALA A 16 -21.42 2.81 -7.63
CA ALA A 16 -22.55 3.06 -8.52
C ALA A 16 -22.92 1.81 -9.34
N PHE A 17 -21.93 1.14 -9.93
CA PHE A 17 -22.15 -0.09 -10.69
C PHE A 17 -22.74 -1.20 -9.80
N ARG A 18 -22.17 -1.43 -8.62
CA ARG A 18 -22.66 -2.41 -7.67
C ARG A 18 -24.15 -2.17 -7.33
N SER A 19 -24.50 -0.92 -7.00
CA SER A 19 -25.88 -0.58 -6.63
C SER A 19 -26.84 -0.64 -7.80
N SER A 20 -26.40 -0.31 -9.01
CA SER A 20 -27.31 -0.21 -10.17
C SER A 20 -27.51 -1.53 -10.89
N PHE A 21 -26.49 -2.41 -10.92
CA PHE A 21 -26.53 -3.59 -11.80
C PHE A 21 -26.37 -4.91 -11.06
N PHE A 22 -25.77 -4.92 -9.87
CA PHE A 22 -25.38 -6.16 -9.18
C PHE A 22 -26.07 -6.40 -7.85
N GLN A 23 -26.90 -5.46 -7.38
CA GLN A 23 -27.55 -5.57 -6.07
C GLN A 23 -28.56 -6.74 -5.98
N LEU A 24 -29.17 -7.10 -7.10
CA LEU A 24 -30.21 -8.15 -7.19
C LEU A 24 -29.76 -9.34 -8.05
N THR A 25 -28.46 -9.49 -8.28
CA THR A 25 -27.89 -10.58 -9.06
C THR A 25 -27.04 -11.49 -8.15
N ASP A 26 -26.62 -12.62 -8.69
CA ASP A 26 -25.71 -13.55 -7.98
C ASP A 26 -24.26 -13.07 -8.02
N GLU A 27 -23.94 -12.12 -8.90
CA GLU A 27 -22.61 -11.55 -9.00
C GLU A 27 -22.36 -10.53 -7.87
N ALA A 28 -21.30 -10.74 -7.11
CA ALA A 28 -20.90 -9.86 -6.02
C ALA A 28 -19.60 -9.12 -6.36
N ILE A 29 -19.61 -7.80 -6.20
CA ILE A 29 -18.47 -6.93 -6.52
C ILE A 29 -17.97 -6.23 -5.26
N ALA A 30 -16.70 -6.42 -4.94
CA ALA A 30 -15.99 -5.68 -3.91
C ALA A 30 -14.83 -4.87 -4.49
N SER A 31 -14.38 -3.85 -3.78
CA SER A 31 -13.09 -3.21 -4.04
C SER A 31 -12.11 -3.52 -2.92
N ALA A 32 -10.85 -3.81 -3.30
CA ALA A 32 -9.77 -4.09 -2.38
C ALA A 32 -8.68 -3.01 -2.53
N ARG A 33 -8.29 -2.39 -1.43
CA ARG A 33 -7.29 -1.33 -1.38
C ARG A 33 -6.12 -1.76 -0.50
N ALA A 34 -4.89 -1.55 -1.01
CA ALA A 34 -3.67 -1.76 -0.25
C ALA A 34 -2.93 -0.44 0.00
N GLY A 35 -2.06 -0.44 1.00
CA GLY A 35 -1.12 0.64 1.25
C GLY A 35 0.10 0.58 0.34
N ASN A 36 1.23 1.11 0.83
CA ASN A 36 2.51 1.01 0.15
C ASN A 36 3.04 -0.42 0.27
N VAL A 37 3.13 -1.13 -0.86
CA VAL A 37 3.62 -2.50 -0.88
C VAL A 37 5.09 -2.58 -1.27
N ILE A 38 5.80 -3.50 -0.61
CA ILE A 38 7.20 -3.84 -0.87
C ILE A 38 7.25 -5.29 -1.33
N GLY A 39 7.99 -5.58 -2.38
CA GLY A 39 8.17 -6.95 -2.85
C GLY A 39 9.15 -7.01 -4.01
N GLY A 40 9.67 -8.19 -4.28
CA GLY A 40 10.58 -8.43 -5.41
C GLY A 40 9.91 -8.21 -6.77
N GLY A 41 10.70 -7.85 -7.78
CA GLY A 41 10.22 -7.68 -9.15
C GLY A 41 9.56 -6.35 -9.48
N ASP A 42 9.48 -5.40 -8.55
CA ASP A 42 9.05 -4.03 -8.84
C ASP A 42 10.23 -3.18 -9.32
N TRP A 43 10.14 -2.72 -10.56
CA TRP A 43 11.15 -1.87 -11.22
C TRP A 43 10.58 -0.50 -11.62
N SER A 44 9.40 -0.16 -11.14
CA SER A 44 8.71 1.08 -11.50
C SER A 44 9.51 2.29 -11.03
N LYS A 45 9.55 3.32 -11.88
CA LYS A 45 10.12 4.62 -11.53
C LYS A 45 9.21 5.37 -10.56
N ASP A 46 9.79 6.31 -9.82
CA ASP A 46 9.09 7.16 -8.82
C ASP A 46 8.45 6.36 -7.68
N ARG A 47 9.03 5.19 -7.38
CA ARG A 47 8.70 4.40 -6.20
C ARG A 47 9.91 4.27 -5.29
N LEU A 48 9.71 4.48 -3.99
CA LEU A 48 10.79 4.56 -3.01
C LEU A 48 11.76 3.38 -3.11
N ILE A 49 11.29 2.16 -2.90
CA ILE A 49 12.17 0.98 -2.81
C ILE A 49 12.90 0.70 -4.14
N PRO A 50 12.23 0.67 -5.30
CA PRO A 50 12.91 0.53 -6.59
C PRO A 50 13.94 1.63 -6.85
N ASP A 51 13.65 2.88 -6.49
CA ASP A 51 14.58 4.00 -6.69
C ASP A 51 15.81 3.89 -5.77
N VAL A 52 15.61 3.51 -4.50
CA VAL A 52 16.71 3.23 -3.57
C VAL A 52 17.62 2.13 -4.12
N LEU A 53 17.04 0.99 -4.52
CA LEU A 53 17.82 -0.14 -5.03
C LEU A 53 18.59 0.21 -6.30
N ARG A 54 18.00 1.01 -7.21
CA ARG A 54 18.70 1.49 -8.41
C ARG A 54 19.88 2.38 -8.06
N SER A 55 19.65 3.38 -7.22
CA SER A 55 20.71 4.33 -6.82
C SER A 55 21.84 3.62 -6.09
N TYR A 56 21.53 2.77 -5.13
CA TYR A 56 22.55 2.05 -4.35
C TYR A 56 23.37 1.09 -5.20
N ASN A 57 22.75 0.39 -6.17
CA ASN A 57 23.48 -0.46 -7.12
C ASN A 57 24.44 0.33 -8.04
N GLN A 58 24.18 1.62 -8.25
CA GLN A 58 25.05 2.52 -9.02
C GLN A 58 26.12 3.22 -8.15
N GLY A 59 26.06 3.04 -6.84
CA GLY A 59 26.92 3.75 -5.89
C GLY A 59 26.48 5.18 -5.63
N ASP A 60 25.25 5.54 -5.99
CA ASP A 60 24.71 6.89 -5.87
C ASP A 60 23.77 7.04 -4.67
N GLN A 61 23.74 8.24 -4.07
CA GLN A 61 22.73 8.60 -3.08
C GLN A 61 21.35 8.71 -3.73
N VAL A 62 20.33 8.17 -3.07
CA VAL A 62 18.95 8.37 -3.51
C VAL A 62 18.44 9.76 -3.09
N ILE A 63 17.71 10.43 -3.98
CA ILE A 63 17.11 11.75 -3.71
C ILE A 63 15.71 11.56 -3.16
N ILE A 64 15.43 12.17 -2.00
CA ILE A 64 14.17 12.00 -1.26
C ILE A 64 13.45 13.34 -1.09
N ARG A 65 12.22 13.41 -1.57
CA ARG A 65 11.36 14.61 -1.50
C ARG A 65 10.79 14.87 -0.10
N ASN A 66 10.20 13.84 0.52
CA ASN A 66 9.46 13.94 1.78
C ASN A 66 9.88 12.87 2.79
N PRO A 67 11.07 12.98 3.44
CA PRO A 67 11.55 11.95 4.37
C PRO A 67 10.65 11.75 5.60
N LYS A 68 9.93 12.79 6.03
CA LYS A 68 9.02 12.75 7.19
C LYS A 68 7.60 12.26 6.85
N ALA A 69 7.30 11.98 5.60
CA ALA A 69 5.99 11.47 5.22
C ALA A 69 5.79 10.04 5.73
N THR A 70 4.72 9.82 6.48
CA THR A 70 4.33 8.51 7.01
C THR A 70 3.48 7.75 6.00
N ARG A 71 3.80 6.47 5.79
CA ARG A 71 3.09 5.59 4.85
C ARG A 71 2.82 4.23 5.48
N PRO A 72 1.76 3.55 5.07
CA PRO A 72 1.41 2.20 5.53
C PRO A 72 2.18 1.15 4.71
N TRP A 73 3.40 0.84 5.15
CA TRP A 73 4.30 -0.09 4.48
C TRP A 73 3.96 -1.54 4.82
N GLN A 74 3.93 -2.41 3.82
CA GLN A 74 3.68 -3.84 4.00
C GLN A 74 4.30 -4.68 2.89
N HIS A 75 4.59 -5.94 3.16
CA HIS A 75 5.01 -6.87 2.12
C HIS A 75 3.85 -7.18 1.17
N VAL A 76 4.14 -7.34 -0.12
CA VAL A 76 3.11 -7.58 -1.16
C VAL A 76 2.24 -8.82 -0.89
N ILE A 77 2.79 -9.85 -0.24
CA ILE A 77 2.05 -11.07 0.11
C ILE A 77 0.91 -10.78 1.10
N GLU A 78 1.05 -9.78 1.97
CA GLU A 78 0.02 -9.44 2.95
C GLU A 78 -1.30 -9.04 2.30
N PRO A 79 -1.38 -8.00 1.46
CA PRO A 79 -2.64 -7.66 0.81
C PRO A 79 -3.11 -8.75 -0.16
N LEU A 80 -2.19 -9.48 -0.83
CA LEU A 80 -2.58 -10.58 -1.70
C LEU A 80 -3.30 -11.69 -0.93
N SER A 81 -2.86 -12.03 0.28
CA SER A 81 -3.56 -12.99 1.14
C SER A 81 -4.99 -12.52 1.46
N GLY A 82 -5.14 -11.22 1.76
CA GLY A 82 -6.44 -10.61 2.01
C GLY A 82 -7.35 -10.62 0.77
N TYR A 83 -6.78 -10.38 -0.42
CA TYR A 83 -7.54 -10.44 -1.67
C TYR A 83 -8.06 -11.84 -1.97
N LEU A 84 -7.27 -12.87 -1.69
CA LEU A 84 -7.71 -14.26 -1.86
C LEU A 84 -8.83 -14.64 -0.89
N ILE A 85 -8.72 -14.25 0.38
CA ILE A 85 -9.78 -14.45 1.38
C ILE A 85 -11.06 -13.70 0.95
N LEU A 86 -10.95 -12.44 0.52
CA LEU A 86 -12.10 -11.68 0.04
C LEU A 86 -12.74 -12.33 -1.20
N ALA A 87 -11.94 -12.86 -2.12
CA ALA A 87 -12.44 -13.56 -3.31
C ALA A 87 -13.18 -14.85 -2.92
N GLU A 88 -12.67 -15.61 -1.95
CA GLU A 88 -13.33 -16.80 -1.41
C GLU A 88 -14.67 -16.45 -0.74
N GLU A 89 -14.69 -15.39 0.07
CA GLU A 89 -15.91 -14.92 0.72
C GLU A 89 -16.95 -14.40 -0.28
N LEU A 90 -16.53 -13.68 -1.32
CA LEU A 90 -17.41 -13.26 -2.39
C LEU A 90 -18.02 -14.45 -3.14
N TYR A 91 -17.23 -15.50 -3.38
CA TYR A 91 -17.69 -16.71 -4.04
C TYR A 91 -18.71 -17.51 -3.17
N ASN A 92 -18.42 -17.65 -1.88
CA ASN A 92 -19.23 -18.46 -0.97
C ASN A 92 -20.46 -17.73 -0.43
N ASN A 93 -20.34 -16.42 -0.16
CA ASN A 93 -21.32 -15.63 0.60
C ASN A 93 -21.85 -14.40 -0.18
N GLY A 94 -21.39 -14.17 -1.40
CA GLY A 94 -21.94 -13.23 -2.36
C GLY A 94 -22.09 -11.80 -1.83
N GLN A 95 -23.29 -11.26 -1.89
CA GLN A 95 -23.61 -9.87 -1.58
C GLN A 95 -23.23 -9.42 -0.16
N ALA A 96 -23.10 -10.34 0.80
CA ALA A 96 -22.70 -10.02 2.17
C ALA A 96 -21.29 -9.40 2.26
N PHE A 97 -20.43 -9.68 1.26
CA PHE A 97 -19.08 -9.16 1.13
C PHE A 97 -18.89 -8.18 -0.03
N ALA A 98 -19.96 -7.82 -0.75
CA ALA A 98 -19.93 -6.89 -1.88
C ALA A 98 -19.74 -5.44 -1.43
N GLU A 99 -18.59 -5.13 -0.82
CA GLU A 99 -18.26 -3.82 -0.25
C GLU A 99 -16.74 -3.53 -0.33
N PRO A 100 -16.30 -2.27 -0.04
CA PRO A 100 -14.89 -1.95 -0.06
C PRO A 100 -14.16 -2.42 1.20
N PHE A 101 -12.95 -2.99 1.01
CA PHE A 101 -12.04 -3.43 2.07
C PHE A 101 -10.67 -2.77 1.93
N ASN A 102 -10.04 -2.47 3.07
CA ASN A 102 -8.66 -2.04 3.16
C ASN A 102 -7.79 -3.17 3.72
N PHE A 103 -6.65 -3.39 3.08
CA PHE A 103 -5.62 -4.32 3.51
C PHE A 103 -4.33 -3.52 3.74
N GLY A 104 -3.97 -3.30 4.97
CA GLY A 104 -2.84 -2.48 5.38
C GLY A 104 -2.05 -3.13 6.51
N PRO A 105 -0.89 -2.54 6.85
CA PRO A 105 -0.07 -3.00 7.96
C PRO A 105 -0.73 -2.66 9.31
N ARG A 106 -0.12 -3.12 10.38
CA ARG A 106 -0.44 -2.66 11.73
C ARG A 106 -0.05 -1.19 11.87
N ASP A 107 -0.64 -0.50 12.86
CA ASP A 107 -0.34 0.91 13.11
C ASP A 107 1.13 1.19 13.42
N GLU A 108 1.79 0.28 14.11
CA GLU A 108 3.22 0.33 14.44
C GLU A 108 4.13 0.25 13.22
N ASP A 109 3.67 -0.38 12.14
CA ASP A 109 4.40 -0.53 10.86
C ASP A 109 4.14 0.65 9.90
N CYS A 110 3.29 1.61 10.29
CA CYS A 110 3.11 2.87 9.58
C CYS A 110 4.27 3.83 9.92
N GLN A 111 5.32 3.80 9.12
CA GLN A 111 6.57 4.49 9.39
C GLN A 111 6.88 5.58 8.35
N SER A 112 7.75 6.53 8.74
CA SER A 112 8.23 7.56 7.84
C SER A 112 9.15 6.98 6.75
N VAL A 113 9.25 7.69 5.62
CA VAL A 113 10.20 7.36 4.55
C VAL A 113 11.63 7.28 5.10
N GLU A 114 12.02 8.23 5.96
CA GLU A 114 13.33 8.24 6.62
C GLU A 114 13.57 6.98 7.46
N SER A 115 12.57 6.52 8.21
CA SER A 115 12.68 5.28 9.00
C SER A 115 12.96 4.06 8.12
N ILE A 116 12.25 3.94 6.98
CA ILE A 116 12.48 2.88 5.99
C ILE A 116 13.91 2.93 5.45
N LEU A 117 14.38 4.11 5.05
CA LEU A 117 15.73 4.30 4.52
C LEU A 117 16.80 3.94 5.54
N ASN A 118 16.60 4.31 6.80
CA ASN A 118 17.52 3.96 7.88
C ASN A 118 17.57 2.44 8.09
N THR A 119 16.44 1.75 8.03
CA THR A 119 16.39 0.28 8.12
C THR A 119 17.14 -0.37 6.96
N ILE A 120 16.94 0.12 5.73
CA ILE A 120 17.67 -0.38 4.55
C ILE A 120 19.18 -0.13 4.72
N ASN A 121 19.58 1.06 5.18
CA ASN A 121 20.98 1.43 5.34
C ASN A 121 21.71 0.54 6.35
N VAL A 122 21.04 0.13 7.43
CA VAL A 122 21.62 -0.80 8.40
C VAL A 122 21.86 -2.19 7.78
N ASN A 123 20.99 -2.61 6.89
CA ASN A 123 21.05 -3.94 6.27
C ASN A 123 21.87 -3.98 4.96
N TRP A 124 22.30 -2.83 4.43
CA TRP A 124 23.05 -2.73 3.17
C TRP A 124 24.46 -2.22 3.41
N ALA A 125 25.43 -3.12 3.44
CA ALA A 125 26.84 -2.74 3.67
C ALA A 125 27.35 -1.81 2.56
N GLY A 126 27.92 -0.67 2.96
CA GLY A 126 28.48 0.32 2.03
C GLY A 126 27.44 1.14 1.26
N CYS A 127 26.20 1.22 1.75
CA CYS A 127 25.16 2.03 1.12
C CYS A 127 25.59 3.50 1.02
N PRO A 128 25.33 4.19 -0.12
CA PRO A 128 25.67 5.60 -0.31
C PRO A 128 24.78 6.55 0.53
N GLY A 129 23.66 6.04 1.06
CA GLY A 129 22.71 6.84 1.82
C GLY A 129 21.74 7.63 0.92
N TRP A 130 21.11 8.63 1.51
CA TRP A 130 20.14 9.47 0.83
C TRP A 130 20.41 10.95 1.07
N LYS A 131 19.86 11.80 0.23
CA LYS A 131 19.88 13.25 0.39
C LYS A 131 18.50 13.84 0.12
N LEU A 132 18.24 15.00 0.72
CA LEU A 132 17.00 15.73 0.50
C LEU A 132 16.98 16.30 -0.92
N ASP A 133 15.80 16.29 -1.54
CA ASP A 133 15.54 17.02 -2.76
C ASP A 133 15.37 18.51 -2.43
N ASP A 134 16.21 19.34 -3.02
CA ASP A 134 16.20 20.80 -2.84
C ASP A 134 15.23 21.51 -3.82
N GLU A 135 14.57 20.77 -4.71
CA GLU A 135 13.63 21.35 -5.68
C GLU A 135 12.24 21.58 -5.10
N ALA A 136 11.48 22.47 -5.74
CA ALA A 136 10.07 22.71 -5.40
C ALA A 136 9.21 21.52 -5.84
N ASN A 137 8.80 20.69 -4.90
CA ASN A 137 8.01 19.50 -5.14
C ASN A 137 6.49 19.77 -5.02
N PRO A 138 5.64 19.08 -5.79
CA PRO A 138 4.19 19.13 -5.61
C PRO A 138 3.77 18.73 -4.19
N HIS A 139 2.65 19.29 -3.74
CA HIS A 139 2.09 18.93 -2.44
C HIS A 139 1.75 17.44 -2.38
N GLU A 140 2.27 16.78 -1.37
CA GLU A 140 2.01 15.38 -1.06
C GLU A 140 1.50 15.26 0.38
N ALA A 141 0.54 14.35 0.62
CA ALA A 141 0.03 14.10 1.96
C ALA A 141 1.15 13.65 2.90
N ARG A 142 1.29 14.33 4.04
CA ARG A 142 2.32 14.00 5.04
C ARG A 142 2.03 12.73 5.81
N PHE A 143 0.77 12.37 5.93
CA PHE A 143 0.32 11.25 6.74
C PHE A 143 -0.73 10.44 5.98
N LEU A 144 -0.48 9.15 5.82
CA LEU A 144 -1.42 8.20 5.25
C LEU A 144 -1.38 6.92 6.07
N LYS A 145 -2.54 6.50 6.55
CA LYS A 145 -2.80 5.19 7.17
C LYS A 145 -4.05 4.57 6.56
N LEU A 146 -4.21 3.28 6.72
CA LEU A 146 -5.42 2.53 6.34
C LEU A 146 -6.09 1.99 7.59
N ASP A 147 -7.37 2.23 7.73
CA ASP A 147 -8.20 1.52 8.69
C ASP A 147 -8.52 0.13 8.13
N ILE A 148 -8.04 -0.91 8.81
CA ILE A 148 -8.22 -2.31 8.45
C ILE A 148 -9.24 -3.04 9.35
N SER A 149 -9.96 -2.32 10.20
CA SER A 149 -10.92 -2.90 11.16
C SER A 149 -11.95 -3.79 10.46
N LYS A 150 -12.49 -3.34 9.33
CA LYS A 150 -13.44 -4.12 8.54
C LYS A 150 -12.87 -5.46 8.05
N ALA A 151 -11.62 -5.47 7.55
CA ALA A 151 -10.98 -6.70 7.12
C ALA A 151 -10.73 -7.65 8.30
N LYS A 152 -10.37 -7.12 9.47
CA LYS A 152 -10.24 -7.91 10.70
C LYS A 152 -11.57 -8.52 11.12
N ASP A 153 -12.60 -7.71 11.20
CA ASP A 153 -13.90 -8.12 11.76
C ASP A 153 -14.67 -9.05 10.84
N LYS A 154 -14.70 -8.78 9.54
CA LYS A 154 -15.49 -9.53 8.57
C LYS A 154 -14.76 -10.68 7.90
N LEU A 155 -13.45 -10.53 7.64
CA LEU A 155 -12.65 -11.52 6.92
C LEU A 155 -11.71 -12.30 7.86
N ASN A 156 -11.68 -11.96 9.15
CA ASN A 156 -10.69 -12.48 10.10
C ASN A 156 -9.24 -12.36 9.56
N TRP A 157 -9.00 -11.33 8.74
CA TRP A 157 -7.71 -11.07 8.14
C TRP A 157 -6.91 -10.10 9.00
N THR A 158 -5.67 -10.45 9.28
CA THR A 158 -4.68 -9.57 9.93
C THR A 158 -3.34 -9.72 9.25
N PRO A 159 -2.54 -8.64 9.11
CA PRO A 159 -1.19 -8.75 8.58
C PRO A 159 -0.34 -9.61 9.52
N LYS A 160 0.46 -10.52 8.94
CA LYS A 160 1.31 -11.46 9.67
C LYS A 160 2.73 -10.92 9.81
N TRP A 161 3.28 -10.34 8.75
CA TRP A 161 4.63 -9.78 8.75
C TRP A 161 4.61 -8.34 9.25
N ASN A 162 5.62 -8.02 10.03
CA ASN A 162 5.91 -6.65 10.43
C ASN A 162 6.84 -5.99 9.39
N LEU A 163 7.12 -4.71 9.60
CA LEU A 163 7.97 -3.95 8.69
C LEU A 163 9.41 -4.49 8.61
N GLU A 164 9.97 -4.91 9.73
CA GLU A 164 11.34 -5.45 9.79
C GLU A 164 11.48 -6.72 8.94
N SER A 165 10.48 -7.61 8.99
CA SER A 165 10.44 -8.82 8.15
C SER A 165 10.15 -8.52 6.68
N THR A 166 9.67 -7.32 6.37
CA THR A 166 9.30 -6.88 5.02
C THR A 166 10.48 -6.31 4.25
N ILE A 167 11.41 -5.64 4.93
CA ILE A 167 12.62 -5.02 4.38
C ILE A 167 13.79 -6.00 4.38
#